data_742ba2514790675de3c8859f22222d8f
#
_entry.id   742ba2514790675de3c8859f22222d8f
#
_cell.length_a   1.000
_cell.length_b   1.000
_cell.length_c   1.000
_cell.angle_alpha   90.00
_cell.angle_beta   90.00
_cell.angle_gamma   90.00
#
_symmetry.space_group_name_H-M   'P 1'
#
loop_
_entity.id
_entity.type
_entity.pdbx_description
1 polymer ?
#
loop_
_entity_poly.entity_id
_entity_poly.type
_entity_poly.pdbx_seq_one_letter_code
_entity_poly.pdbx_strand_id
1 'polypeptide(L)'
;MSKLHRATAKRAIGKAEIFRIINYASDRPYVRLAVDLFAFSYYMGGINFVDMAYLTQQNIVEDRLIYIRRKEHKMIKLPSLSQAMEIVVRNRRDQSPYLFPILSFYHTTEQQRRNCTHKVIAKINLCLKLINKELNIIINLTPYVARHSFATVLKRGGAKTSYISESLGHSNLTVTENYLACFEKEERIRNARLLTNFDNKM
;
A
#
# COMPACT_ATOMS: atom_id res chain seq x y z
N MET A 1 -31.35 3.32 18.78
CA MET A 1 -31.05 2.15 17.95
C MET A 1 -29.61 2.29 17.44
N SER A 2 -28.64 1.54 18.01
CA SER A 2 -27.24 1.55 17.63
C SER A 2 -27.09 0.92 16.24
N LYS A 3 -26.53 1.68 15.28
CA LYS A 3 -26.14 1.12 13.98
C LYS A 3 -25.12 0.01 14.23
N LEU A 4 -25.50 -1.24 14.03
CA LEU A 4 -24.58 -2.36 13.99
C LEU A 4 -23.48 -2.02 12.95
N HIS A 5 -22.25 -1.85 13.43
CA HIS A 5 -21.09 -1.72 12.54
C HIS A 5 -20.97 -3.02 11.74
N ARG A 6 -21.35 -2.97 10.47
CA ARG A 6 -21.04 -4.06 9.53
C ARG A 6 -19.53 -4.25 9.54
N ALA A 7 -19.08 -5.44 9.94
CA ALA A 7 -17.68 -5.83 9.85
C ALA A 7 -17.19 -5.55 8.41
N THR A 8 -16.19 -4.70 8.30
CA THR A 8 -15.56 -4.38 7.00
C THR A 8 -14.99 -5.67 6.43
N ALA A 9 -15.43 -6.04 5.23
CA ALA A 9 -14.97 -7.27 4.58
C ALA A 9 -13.42 -7.33 4.60
N LYS A 10 -12.86 -8.49 4.94
CA LYS A 10 -11.40 -8.71 4.93
C LYS A 10 -10.87 -8.40 3.53
N ARG A 11 -10.13 -7.32 3.38
CA ARG A 11 -9.55 -6.88 2.10
C ARG A 11 -8.05 -7.08 2.02
N ALA A 12 -7.43 -7.62 3.07
CA ALA A 12 -6.01 -7.91 3.12
C ALA A 12 -5.73 -9.34 2.64
N ILE A 13 -4.63 -9.49 1.92
CA ILE A 13 -4.06 -10.78 1.53
C ILE A 13 -2.78 -11.06 2.33
N GLY A 14 -2.39 -12.33 2.40
CA GLY A 14 -1.22 -12.77 3.15
C GLY A 14 0.10 -12.52 2.41
N LYS A 15 1.24 -12.67 3.12
CA LYS A 15 2.58 -12.51 2.55
C LYS A 15 2.83 -13.42 1.34
N ALA A 16 2.33 -14.66 1.36
CA ALA A 16 2.48 -15.61 0.25
C ALA A 16 1.79 -15.10 -1.03
N GLU A 17 0.58 -14.59 -0.92
CA GLU A 17 -0.16 -14.03 -2.06
C GLU A 17 0.49 -12.74 -2.56
N ILE A 18 0.96 -11.88 -1.65
CA ILE A 18 1.72 -10.66 -2.01
C ILE A 18 2.97 -11.04 -2.79
N PHE A 19 3.73 -12.04 -2.32
CA PHE A 19 4.93 -12.52 -2.99
C PHE A 19 4.62 -13.02 -4.41
N ARG A 20 3.53 -13.77 -4.60
CA ARG A 20 3.08 -14.23 -5.92
C ARG A 20 2.75 -13.08 -6.85
N ILE A 21 2.12 -12.00 -6.34
CA ILE A 21 1.78 -10.81 -7.14
C ILE A 21 3.05 -10.04 -7.53
N ILE A 22 3.95 -9.81 -6.58
CA ILE A 22 5.18 -9.03 -6.81
C ILE A 22 6.08 -9.73 -7.84
N ASN A 23 6.10 -11.06 -7.85
CA ASN A 23 6.89 -11.87 -8.78
C ASN A 23 6.09 -12.29 -10.03
N TYR A 24 4.91 -11.72 -10.25
CA TYR A 24 4.14 -12.00 -11.45
C TYR A 24 4.81 -11.40 -12.70
N ALA A 25 5.28 -12.27 -13.59
CA ALA A 25 5.94 -11.89 -14.82
C ALA A 25 4.93 -11.63 -15.95
N SER A 26 5.17 -10.60 -16.76
CA SER A 26 4.36 -10.30 -17.94
C SER A 26 5.13 -9.43 -18.92
N ASP A 27 4.96 -9.70 -20.22
CA ASP A 27 5.54 -8.86 -21.28
C ASP A 27 4.69 -7.62 -21.58
N ARG A 28 3.48 -7.54 -21.02
CA ARG A 28 2.57 -6.41 -21.21
C ARG A 28 2.99 -5.23 -20.32
N PRO A 29 3.37 -4.06 -20.88
CA PRO A 29 3.90 -2.94 -20.08
C PRO A 29 2.98 -2.46 -18.97
N TYR A 30 1.66 -2.39 -19.22
CA TYR A 30 0.70 -1.97 -18.20
C TYR A 30 0.47 -3.01 -17.10
N VAL A 31 0.65 -4.29 -17.39
CA VAL A 31 0.57 -5.35 -16.38
C VAL A 31 1.78 -5.28 -15.47
N ARG A 32 3.00 -5.10 -16.03
CA ARG A 32 4.21 -4.85 -15.23
C ARG A 32 4.08 -3.61 -14.36
N LEU A 33 3.58 -2.51 -14.93
CA LEU A 33 3.32 -1.29 -14.16
C LEU A 33 2.30 -1.52 -13.04
N ALA A 34 1.27 -2.34 -13.26
CA ALA A 34 0.29 -2.66 -12.23
C ALA A 34 0.92 -3.44 -11.06
N VAL A 35 1.79 -4.41 -11.36
CA VAL A 35 2.58 -5.14 -10.35
C VAL A 35 3.47 -4.18 -9.57
N ASP A 36 4.21 -3.32 -10.28
CA ASP A 36 5.15 -2.36 -9.69
C ASP A 36 4.45 -1.36 -8.77
N LEU A 37 3.34 -0.78 -9.20
CA LEU A 37 2.58 0.17 -8.38
C LEU A 37 1.93 -0.52 -7.17
N PHE A 38 1.46 -1.76 -7.32
CA PHE A 38 0.94 -2.55 -6.20
C PHE A 38 2.05 -2.85 -5.18
N ALA A 39 3.20 -3.32 -5.65
CA ALA A 39 4.36 -3.62 -4.81
C ALA A 39 4.90 -2.37 -4.11
N PHE A 40 5.05 -1.26 -4.84
CA PHE A 40 5.48 0.02 -4.27
C PHE A 40 4.50 0.51 -3.20
N SER A 41 3.19 0.42 -3.45
CA SER A 41 2.19 0.77 -2.45
C SER A 41 2.36 -0.09 -1.18
N TYR A 42 2.55 -1.39 -1.34
CA TYR A 42 2.75 -2.30 -0.22
C TYR A 42 4.02 -1.98 0.58
N TYR A 43 5.14 -1.73 -0.09
CA TYR A 43 6.41 -1.42 0.58
C TYR A 43 6.43 -0.03 1.21
N MET A 44 5.71 0.92 0.63
CA MET A 44 5.76 2.33 1.03
C MET A 44 4.47 2.76 1.76
N GLY A 45 4.20 2.12 2.91
CA GLY A 45 3.15 2.55 3.84
C GLY A 45 1.72 2.48 3.32
N GLY A 46 1.47 1.70 2.27
CA GLY A 46 0.14 1.65 1.65
C GLY A 46 -0.23 2.95 0.95
N ILE A 47 0.73 3.66 0.39
CA ILE A 47 0.50 4.89 -0.39
C ILE A 47 -0.55 4.64 -1.47
N ASN A 48 -1.51 5.54 -1.62
CA ASN A 48 -2.53 5.38 -2.64
C ASN A 48 -2.00 5.76 -4.04
N PHE A 49 -2.61 5.21 -5.08
CA PHE A 49 -2.15 5.42 -6.46
C PHE A 49 -2.29 6.86 -6.95
N VAL A 50 -3.20 7.64 -6.37
CA VAL A 50 -3.33 9.07 -6.69
C VAL A 50 -2.09 9.80 -6.16
N ASP A 51 -1.69 9.56 -4.90
CA ASP A 51 -0.49 10.19 -4.35
C ASP A 51 0.76 9.75 -5.11
N MET A 52 0.88 8.45 -5.49
CA MET A 52 1.99 7.95 -6.31
C MET A 52 2.15 8.67 -7.64
N ALA A 53 1.03 9.06 -8.28
CA ALA A 53 1.06 9.75 -9.57
C ALA A 53 1.79 11.09 -9.52
N TYR A 54 1.83 11.73 -8.35
CA TYR A 54 2.46 13.04 -8.16
C TYR A 54 3.85 12.97 -7.52
N LEU A 55 4.36 11.80 -7.18
CA LEU A 55 5.70 11.67 -6.63
C LEU A 55 6.76 12.08 -7.65
N THR A 56 7.72 12.88 -7.19
CA THR A 56 8.89 13.33 -7.93
C THR A 56 10.16 12.91 -7.21
N GLN A 57 11.31 13.09 -7.85
CA GLN A 57 12.61 12.83 -7.22
C GLN A 57 12.81 13.63 -5.92
N GLN A 58 12.21 14.83 -5.81
CA GLN A 58 12.30 15.67 -4.61
C GLN A 58 11.61 15.05 -3.38
N ASN A 59 10.73 14.04 -3.60
CA ASN A 59 10.10 13.32 -2.50
C ASN A 59 11.02 12.26 -1.88
N ILE A 60 12.13 11.91 -2.54
CA ILE A 60 13.14 11.02 -2.00
C ILE A 60 14.24 11.89 -1.38
N VAL A 61 14.30 11.90 -0.06
CA VAL A 61 15.26 12.68 0.72
C VAL A 61 16.06 11.69 1.56
N GLU A 62 17.37 11.58 1.25
CA GLU A 62 18.25 10.59 1.88
C GLU A 62 17.68 9.17 1.73
N ASP A 63 17.41 8.51 2.86
CA ASP A 63 16.84 7.17 2.97
C ASP A 63 15.32 7.15 3.19
N ARG A 64 14.61 8.25 2.86
CA ARG A 64 13.17 8.44 3.15
C ARG A 64 12.38 8.91 1.96
N LEU A 65 11.15 8.40 1.87
CA LEU A 65 10.10 8.98 1.05
C LEU A 65 9.30 9.97 1.89
N ILE A 66 9.28 11.24 1.49
CA ILE A 66 8.54 12.31 2.16
C ILE A 66 7.55 12.92 1.17
N TYR A 67 6.26 12.88 1.51
CA TYR A 67 5.22 13.47 0.67
C TYR A 67 4.05 13.99 1.49
N ILE A 68 3.29 14.91 0.91
CA ILE A 68 2.03 15.38 1.51
C ILE A 68 0.89 14.60 0.88
N ARG A 69 0.13 13.89 1.71
CA ARG A 69 -1.03 13.13 1.28
C ARG A 69 -2.13 14.09 0.77
N ARG A 70 -2.54 13.91 -0.47
CA ARG A 70 -3.43 14.87 -1.15
C ARG A 70 -4.82 14.98 -0.54
N LYS A 71 -5.33 13.92 0.05
CA LYS A 71 -6.69 13.88 0.63
C LYS A 71 -6.77 14.59 1.97
N GLU A 72 -5.83 14.32 2.88
CA GLU A 72 -5.83 14.82 4.26
C GLU A 72 -4.79 15.92 4.51
N HIS A 73 -4.01 16.30 3.50
CA HIS A 73 -2.93 17.29 3.57
C HIS A 73 -1.91 17.02 4.69
N LYS A 74 -1.75 15.75 5.05
CA LYS A 74 -0.82 15.31 6.09
C LYS A 74 0.51 14.92 5.48
N MET A 75 1.61 15.36 6.10
CA MET A 75 2.96 14.93 5.73
C MET A 75 3.19 13.48 6.18
N ILE A 76 3.65 12.65 5.26
CA ILE A 76 4.04 11.26 5.48
C ILE A 76 5.54 11.14 5.29
N LYS A 77 6.19 10.46 6.21
CA LYS A 77 7.64 10.16 6.18
C LYS A 77 7.80 8.66 6.36
N LEU A 78 8.40 8.00 5.39
CA LEU A 78 8.59 6.56 5.40
C LEU A 78 10.04 6.22 5.05
N PRO A 79 10.64 5.19 5.68
CA PRO A 79 11.95 4.71 5.25
C PRO A 79 11.85 4.16 3.83
N SER A 80 12.82 4.47 2.99
CA SER A 80 12.92 3.95 1.62
C SER A 80 13.49 2.55 1.66
N LEU A 81 12.65 1.55 1.40
CA LEU A 81 13.10 0.18 1.25
C LEU A 81 13.80 -0.02 -0.10
N SER A 82 14.89 -0.80 -0.14
CA SER A 82 15.63 -1.09 -1.37
C SER A 82 14.73 -1.64 -2.48
N GLN A 83 13.81 -2.55 -2.15
CA GLN A 83 12.84 -3.10 -3.07
C GLN A 83 11.92 -2.04 -3.70
N ALA A 84 11.55 -1.02 -2.93
CA ALA A 84 10.75 0.09 -3.45
C ALA A 84 11.58 0.99 -4.36
N MET A 85 12.85 1.21 -4.03
CA MET A 85 13.76 2.02 -4.86
C MET A 85 14.10 1.34 -6.18
N GLU A 86 14.27 0.03 -6.20
CA GLU A 86 14.40 -0.74 -7.45
C GLU A 86 13.20 -0.56 -8.38
N ILE A 87 11.98 -0.51 -7.82
CA ILE A 87 10.76 -0.24 -8.59
C ILE A 87 10.80 1.19 -9.16
N VAL A 88 11.26 2.17 -8.40
CA VAL A 88 11.41 3.55 -8.87
C VAL A 88 12.40 3.61 -10.04
N VAL A 89 13.60 3.01 -9.88
CA VAL A 89 14.63 2.98 -10.92
C VAL A 89 14.09 2.36 -12.21
N ARG A 90 13.40 1.22 -12.11
CA ARG A 90 12.85 0.51 -13.27
C ARG A 90 11.77 1.30 -14.02
N ASN A 91 11.01 2.14 -13.33
CA ASN A 91 9.89 2.89 -13.91
C ASN A 91 10.21 4.33 -14.28
N ARG A 92 11.36 4.84 -13.84
CA ARG A 92 11.79 6.20 -14.11
C ARG A 92 11.99 6.44 -15.61
N ARG A 93 11.63 7.63 -16.07
CA ARG A 93 11.88 8.12 -17.42
C ARG A 93 12.71 9.40 -17.33
N ASP A 94 13.80 9.47 -18.08
CA ASP A 94 14.79 10.57 -18.01
C ASP A 94 14.19 11.96 -18.25
N GLN A 95 13.15 12.04 -19.06
CA GLN A 95 12.47 13.30 -19.39
C GLN A 95 11.22 13.58 -18.54
N SER A 96 10.98 12.83 -17.46
CA SER A 96 9.81 13.02 -16.60
C SER A 96 10.23 13.48 -15.21
N PRO A 97 9.60 14.52 -14.64
CA PRO A 97 9.82 14.89 -13.25
C PRO A 97 9.25 13.85 -12.27
N TYR A 98 8.32 13.00 -12.72
CA TYR A 98 7.60 12.04 -11.90
C TYR A 98 8.34 10.70 -11.78
N LEU A 99 8.22 10.06 -10.61
CA LEU A 99 8.83 8.74 -10.35
C LEU A 99 8.21 7.62 -11.16
N PHE A 100 6.93 7.74 -11.51
CA PHE A 100 6.18 6.73 -12.26
C PHE A 100 5.64 7.29 -13.57
N PRO A 101 5.49 6.44 -14.62
CA PRO A 101 5.00 6.87 -15.92
C PRO A 101 3.47 7.06 -15.94
N ILE A 102 2.92 7.78 -14.95
CA ILE A 102 1.50 8.10 -14.83
C ILE A 102 1.25 9.51 -15.36
N LEU A 103 2.06 10.46 -14.90
CA LEU A 103 2.03 11.85 -15.36
C LEU A 103 3.30 12.18 -16.15
N SER A 104 3.25 13.26 -16.89
CA SER A 104 4.38 13.81 -17.66
C SER A 104 4.31 15.34 -17.65
N PHE A 105 5.34 15.98 -18.17
CA PHE A 105 5.39 17.44 -18.28
C PHE A 105 4.29 18.04 -19.19
N TYR A 106 3.68 17.25 -20.07
CA TYR A 106 2.54 17.69 -20.90
C TYR A 106 1.25 17.96 -20.10
N HIS A 107 1.14 17.39 -18.88
CA HIS A 107 -0.01 17.61 -18.01
C HIS A 107 0.19 18.89 -17.19
N THR A 108 -0.01 20.04 -17.82
CA THR A 108 0.28 21.36 -17.23
C THR A 108 -0.79 21.83 -16.25
N THR A 109 -2.06 21.49 -16.48
CA THR A 109 -3.17 21.88 -15.61
C THR A 109 -3.52 20.77 -14.61
N GLU A 110 -4.07 21.16 -13.45
CA GLU A 110 -4.52 20.19 -12.44
C GLU A 110 -5.63 19.28 -12.99
N GLN A 111 -6.51 19.81 -13.84
CA GLN A 111 -7.57 19.01 -14.49
C GLN A 111 -6.99 17.93 -15.41
N GLN A 112 -5.97 18.28 -16.22
CA GLN A 112 -5.27 17.30 -17.07
C GLN A 112 -4.61 16.20 -16.23
N ARG A 113 -3.90 16.58 -15.15
CA ARG A 113 -3.28 15.64 -14.22
C ARG A 113 -4.30 14.70 -13.59
N ARG A 114 -5.41 15.24 -13.10
CA ARG A 114 -6.51 14.47 -12.52
C ARG A 114 -7.11 13.47 -13.53
N ASN A 115 -7.43 13.95 -14.75
CA ASN A 115 -8.01 13.10 -15.79
C ASN A 115 -7.06 11.98 -16.20
N CYS A 116 -5.76 12.30 -16.38
CA CYS A 116 -4.75 11.30 -16.71
C CYS A 116 -4.61 10.26 -15.60
N THR A 117 -4.49 10.71 -14.35
CA THR A 117 -4.39 9.83 -13.18
C THR A 117 -5.58 8.87 -13.11
N HIS A 118 -6.80 9.36 -13.30
CA HIS A 118 -8.00 8.51 -13.29
C HIS A 118 -7.99 7.45 -14.42
N LYS A 119 -7.60 7.85 -15.64
CA LYS A 119 -7.49 6.92 -16.78
C LYS A 119 -6.47 5.82 -16.51
N VAL A 120 -5.29 6.19 -16.02
CA VAL A 120 -4.23 5.21 -15.71
C VAL A 120 -4.68 4.28 -14.58
N ILE A 121 -5.25 4.80 -13.50
CA ILE A 121 -5.76 3.98 -12.39
C ILE A 121 -6.83 2.98 -12.88
N ALA A 122 -7.74 3.41 -13.74
CA ALA A 122 -8.74 2.51 -14.32
C ALA A 122 -8.08 1.36 -15.09
N LYS A 123 -7.05 1.65 -15.90
CA LYS A 123 -6.29 0.64 -16.65
C LYS A 123 -5.51 -0.30 -15.72
N ILE A 124 -4.87 0.23 -14.68
CA ILE A 124 -4.18 -0.56 -13.65
C ILE A 124 -5.16 -1.51 -12.94
N ASN A 125 -6.37 -1.05 -12.61
CA ASN A 125 -7.41 -1.89 -12.01
C ASN A 125 -7.80 -3.07 -12.91
N LEU A 126 -7.88 -2.88 -14.23
CA LEU A 126 -8.12 -3.96 -15.19
C LEU A 126 -6.96 -4.96 -15.20
N CYS A 127 -5.71 -4.48 -15.17
CA CYS A 127 -4.54 -5.34 -15.09
C CYS A 127 -4.49 -6.14 -13.77
N LEU A 128 -4.82 -5.51 -12.64
CA LEU A 128 -4.90 -6.21 -11.35
C LEU A 128 -6.00 -7.29 -11.34
N LYS A 129 -7.13 -7.06 -12.00
CA LYS A 129 -8.17 -8.09 -12.18
C LYS A 129 -7.69 -9.27 -13.02
N LEU A 130 -6.89 -9.02 -14.07
CA LEU A 130 -6.27 -10.08 -14.86
C LEU A 130 -5.34 -10.92 -13.98
N ILE A 131 -4.40 -10.29 -13.27
CA ILE A 131 -3.47 -10.94 -12.35
C ILE A 131 -4.24 -11.74 -11.29
N ASN A 132 -5.30 -11.16 -10.74
CA ASN A 132 -6.17 -11.81 -9.76
C ASN A 132 -6.72 -13.14 -10.27
N LYS A 133 -7.23 -13.12 -11.51
CA LYS A 133 -7.80 -14.32 -12.16
C LYS A 133 -6.72 -15.38 -12.39
N GLU A 134 -5.58 -15.00 -12.93
CA GLU A 134 -4.49 -15.94 -13.28
C GLU A 134 -3.83 -16.55 -12.03
N LEU A 135 -3.71 -15.77 -10.96
CA LEU A 135 -3.18 -16.26 -9.68
C LEU A 135 -4.23 -16.96 -8.80
N ASN A 136 -5.50 -17.02 -9.21
CA ASN A 136 -6.61 -17.58 -8.42
C ASN A 136 -6.68 -17.00 -6.99
N ILE A 137 -6.53 -15.67 -6.86
CA ILE A 137 -6.62 -15.01 -5.56
C ILE A 137 -8.09 -14.76 -5.24
N ILE A 138 -8.54 -15.19 -4.05
CA ILE A 138 -9.95 -15.10 -3.64
C ILE A 138 -10.42 -13.67 -3.48
N ILE A 139 -9.54 -12.80 -2.94
CA ILE A 139 -9.86 -11.38 -2.73
C ILE A 139 -9.64 -10.61 -4.03
N ASN A 140 -10.64 -9.82 -4.44
CA ASN A 140 -10.54 -8.98 -5.64
C ASN A 140 -9.41 -7.95 -5.48
N LEU A 141 -8.35 -8.10 -6.27
CA LEU A 141 -7.18 -7.21 -6.22
C LEU A 141 -7.53 -5.81 -6.69
N THR A 142 -7.21 -4.85 -5.84
CA THR A 142 -7.31 -3.42 -6.11
C THR A 142 -6.10 -2.72 -5.49
N PRO A 143 -5.81 -1.46 -5.86
CA PRO A 143 -4.78 -0.67 -5.17
C PRO A 143 -4.98 -0.61 -3.65
N TYR A 144 -6.22 -0.66 -3.20
CA TYR A 144 -6.56 -0.60 -1.79
C TYR A 144 -6.19 -1.89 -1.03
N VAL A 145 -6.13 -3.03 -1.72
CA VAL A 145 -5.66 -4.31 -1.14
C VAL A 145 -4.20 -4.21 -0.70
N ALA A 146 -3.32 -3.56 -1.48
CA ALA A 146 -1.93 -3.36 -1.08
C ALA A 146 -1.83 -2.63 0.27
N ARG A 147 -2.62 -1.56 0.44
CA ARG A 147 -2.67 -0.77 1.67
C ARG A 147 -3.20 -1.57 2.86
N HIS A 148 -4.27 -2.36 2.66
CA HIS A 148 -4.80 -3.23 3.72
C HIS A 148 -3.80 -4.30 4.11
N SER A 149 -3.11 -4.88 3.14
CA SER A 149 -2.13 -5.93 3.36
C SER A 149 -0.90 -5.41 4.10
N PHE A 150 -0.40 -4.22 3.76
CA PHE A 150 0.65 -3.54 4.52
C PHE A 150 0.28 -3.45 6.01
N ALA A 151 -0.88 -2.88 6.32
CA ALA A 151 -1.32 -2.69 7.70
C ALA A 151 -1.50 -4.03 8.44
N THR A 152 -2.11 -5.02 7.78
CA THR A 152 -2.38 -6.33 8.38
C THR A 152 -1.09 -7.12 8.60
N VAL A 153 -0.15 -7.09 7.65
CA VAL A 153 1.13 -7.77 7.78
C VAL A 153 1.97 -7.17 8.91
N LEU A 154 2.01 -5.84 9.02
CA LEU A 154 2.70 -5.17 10.12
C LEU A 154 2.08 -5.50 11.47
N LYS A 155 0.74 -5.46 11.58
CA LYS A 155 0.05 -5.84 12.82
C LYS A 155 0.37 -7.27 13.24
N ARG A 156 0.30 -8.22 12.30
CA ARG A 156 0.66 -9.63 12.55
C ARG A 156 2.13 -9.79 12.95
N GLY A 157 3.01 -8.93 12.45
CA GLY A 157 4.41 -8.85 12.82
C GLY A 157 4.67 -8.20 14.18
N GLY A 158 3.63 -7.72 14.89
CA GLY A 158 3.76 -7.10 16.22
C GLY A 158 4.10 -5.59 16.18
N ALA A 159 4.01 -4.94 15.02
CA ALA A 159 4.22 -3.50 14.94
C ALA A 159 3.16 -2.73 15.73
N LYS A 160 3.58 -1.66 16.41
CA LYS A 160 2.68 -0.79 17.19
C LYS A 160 1.61 -0.17 16.28
N THR A 161 0.35 -0.16 16.72
CA THR A 161 -0.77 0.43 15.97
C THR A 161 -0.54 1.91 15.66
N SER A 162 0.14 2.65 16.56
CA SER A 162 0.54 4.04 16.32
C SER A 162 1.43 4.20 15.10
N TYR A 163 2.45 3.35 14.93
CA TYR A 163 3.33 3.34 13.75
C TYR A 163 2.55 3.04 12.48
N ILE A 164 1.65 2.04 12.51
CA ILE A 164 0.79 1.72 11.37
C ILE A 164 -0.10 2.92 11.01
N SER A 165 -0.70 3.57 12.03
CA SER A 165 -1.55 4.74 11.85
C SER A 165 -0.81 5.91 11.22
N GLU A 166 0.40 6.19 11.70
CA GLU A 166 1.28 7.24 11.18
C GLU A 166 1.65 6.95 9.72
N SER A 167 2.11 5.74 9.42
CA SER A 167 2.49 5.30 8.06
C SER A 167 1.33 5.40 7.08
N LEU A 168 0.11 5.08 7.53
CA LEU A 168 -1.11 5.21 6.74
C LEU A 168 -1.59 6.66 6.62
N GLY A 169 -1.07 7.59 7.42
CA GLY A 169 -1.50 8.97 7.46
C GLY A 169 -2.90 9.16 8.05
N HIS A 170 -3.37 8.26 8.90
CA HIS A 170 -4.65 8.44 9.56
C HIS A 170 -4.58 9.56 10.61
N SER A 171 -5.64 10.35 10.70
CA SER A 171 -5.75 11.44 11.67
C SER A 171 -6.12 10.94 13.08
N ASN A 172 -6.71 9.74 13.19
CA ASN A 172 -7.14 9.15 14.44
C ASN A 172 -6.77 7.66 14.48
N LEU A 173 -6.27 7.20 15.64
CA LEU A 173 -5.96 5.79 15.91
C LEU A 173 -7.18 4.87 15.75
N THR A 174 -8.37 5.34 16.17
CA THR A 174 -9.62 4.59 16.05
C THR A 174 -9.91 4.17 14.60
N VAL A 175 -9.55 5.01 13.62
CA VAL A 175 -9.65 4.65 12.19
C VAL A 175 -8.77 3.45 11.89
N THR A 176 -7.56 3.40 12.43
CA THR A 176 -6.63 2.30 12.24
C THR A 176 -7.08 1.04 12.97
N GLU A 177 -7.59 1.16 14.17
CA GLU A 177 -8.14 0.05 14.96
C GLU A 177 -9.33 -0.59 14.25
N ASN A 178 -10.28 0.22 13.77
CA ASN A 178 -11.41 -0.25 12.96
C ASN A 178 -10.97 -0.88 11.64
N TYR A 179 -9.89 -0.36 11.05
CA TYR A 179 -9.30 -0.85 9.81
C TYR A 179 -8.62 -2.21 9.99
N LEU A 180 -7.95 -2.42 11.14
CA LEU A 180 -7.25 -3.64 11.50
C LEU A 180 -8.17 -4.69 12.14
N ALA A 181 -9.48 -4.47 12.16
CA ALA A 181 -10.52 -5.19 12.89
C ALA A 181 -10.23 -6.68 13.16
N CYS A 182 -10.39 -7.04 14.43
CA CYS A 182 -10.33 -8.38 15.05
C CYS A 182 -8.96 -9.08 15.00
N PHE A 183 -8.44 -9.38 16.19
CA PHE A 183 -7.34 -10.32 16.36
C PHE A 183 -7.73 -11.68 15.76
N GLU A 184 -6.87 -12.25 14.92
CA GLU A 184 -7.05 -13.61 14.43
C GLU A 184 -6.92 -14.62 15.57
N LYS A 185 -7.45 -15.83 15.37
CA LYS A 185 -7.43 -16.89 16.39
C LYS A 185 -6.02 -17.16 16.91
N GLU A 186 -5.04 -17.23 16.02
CA GLU A 186 -3.63 -17.46 16.33
C GLU A 186 -3.03 -16.34 17.18
N GLU A 187 -3.38 -15.09 16.87
CA GLU A 187 -2.93 -13.92 17.63
C GLU A 187 -3.54 -13.87 19.03
N ARG A 188 -4.82 -14.24 19.15
CA ARG A 188 -5.48 -14.38 20.46
C ARG A 188 -4.82 -15.46 21.31
N ILE A 189 -4.47 -16.62 20.72
CA ILE A 189 -3.78 -17.71 21.42
C ILE A 189 -2.38 -17.24 21.83
N ARG A 190 -1.64 -16.57 20.95
CA ARG A 190 -0.31 -16.03 21.28
C ARG A 190 -0.36 -15.04 22.43
N ASN A 191 -1.31 -14.10 22.40
CA ASN A 191 -1.46 -13.11 23.46
C ASN A 191 -1.92 -13.76 24.79
N ALA A 192 -2.80 -14.78 24.73
CA ALA A 192 -3.21 -15.53 25.92
C ALA A 192 -2.01 -16.28 26.55
N ARG A 193 -1.10 -16.83 25.74
CA ARG A 193 0.13 -17.50 26.26
C ARG A 193 1.05 -16.55 27.01
N LEU A 194 1.04 -15.23 26.73
CA LEU A 194 1.82 -14.26 27.51
C LEU A 194 1.41 -14.20 28.98
N LEU A 195 0.15 -14.54 29.30
CA LEU A 195 -0.35 -14.59 30.69
C LEU A 195 0.18 -15.79 31.46
N THR A 196 0.66 -16.83 30.80
CA THR A 196 1.14 -18.08 31.40
C THR A 196 2.65 -18.29 31.25
N ASN A 197 3.33 -17.45 30.49
CA ASN A 197 4.79 -17.44 30.40
C ASN A 197 5.36 -16.71 31.62
N PHE A 198 5.64 -17.48 32.66
CA PHE A 198 6.34 -17.03 33.86
C PHE A 198 7.87 -17.19 33.72
N ASP A 199 8.41 -17.14 32.51
CA ASP A 199 9.84 -17.24 32.27
C ASP A 199 10.57 -16.07 32.93
N ASN A 200 11.17 -16.39 34.07
CA ASN A 200 12.09 -15.57 34.82
C ASN A 200 13.24 -15.12 33.93
N LYS A 201 13.27 -13.84 33.61
CA LYS A 201 14.55 -13.17 33.41
C LYS A 201 14.97 -12.62 34.79
N MET A 202 15.66 -13.43 35.60
CA MET A 202 16.66 -12.88 36.49
C MET A 202 17.88 -12.44 35.69
#